data_f7335f526747b497df5302df49c39f07
#
_entry.id   f7335f526747b497df5302df49c39f07
#
_cell.length_a   1.000
_cell.length_b   1.000
_cell.length_c   1.000
_cell.angle_alpha   90.00
_cell.angle_beta   90.00
_cell.angle_gamma   90.00
#
_symmetry.space_group_name_H-M   'P 1'
#
loop_
_entity.id
_entity.type
_entity.pdbx_description
1 polymer ?
#
loop_
_entity_poly.entity_id
_entity_poly.type
_entity_poly.pdbx_seq_one_letter_code
_entity_poly.pdbx_strand_id
1 'polypeptide(L)'
;LRSPGRYTATVTRLIELARDRGARGEAVQQRLAQAWMDAEAYRLFTLKQVSDEQQGRSRVGESSLTKLFWSELDIRLHELADDILGEDAELEGPWSKGFQFSLSGPIYAGTNEVQKNIVAERLLGLPRA
;
A
#
# COMPACT_ATOMS: atom_id res chain seq x y z
N LEU A 1 7.51 -8.61 5.92
CA LEU A 1 6.17 -8.52 5.30
C LEU A 1 5.21 -7.78 6.24
N ARG A 2 4.45 -6.82 5.73
CA ARG A 2 3.31 -6.28 6.46
C ARG A 2 2.09 -7.15 6.22
N SER A 3 1.25 -7.32 7.24
CA SER A 3 0.03 -8.11 7.12
C SER A 3 -0.88 -7.54 6.01
N PRO A 4 -1.28 -8.33 5.02
CA PRO A 4 -2.20 -7.88 3.96
C PRO A 4 -3.58 -7.52 4.51
N GLY A 5 -4.02 -8.14 5.60
CA GLY A 5 -5.29 -7.82 6.25
C GLY A 5 -5.41 -6.36 6.71
N ARG A 6 -4.28 -5.69 6.99
CA ARG A 6 -4.28 -4.25 7.29
C ARG A 6 -4.86 -3.43 6.13
N TYR A 7 -4.40 -3.69 4.91
CA TYR A 7 -4.83 -2.91 3.73
C TYR A 7 -6.27 -3.22 3.33
N THR A 8 -6.67 -4.48 3.40
CA THR A 8 -8.07 -4.87 3.20
C THR A 8 -9.00 -4.17 4.20
N ALA A 9 -8.62 -4.15 5.48
CA ALA A 9 -9.39 -3.44 6.51
C ALA A 9 -9.41 -1.91 6.28
N THR A 10 -8.30 -1.32 5.84
CA THR A 10 -8.25 0.11 5.51
C THR A 10 -9.17 0.44 4.34
N VAL A 11 -9.20 -0.38 3.29
CA VAL A 11 -10.11 -0.20 2.15
C VAL A 11 -11.58 -0.31 2.58
N THR A 12 -11.91 -1.29 3.44
CA THR A 12 -13.27 -1.40 4.00
C THR A 12 -13.68 -0.10 4.72
N ARG A 13 -12.80 0.43 5.57
CA ARG A 13 -13.04 1.70 6.27
C ARG A 13 -13.14 2.89 5.34
N LEU A 14 -12.40 2.92 4.23
CA LEU A 14 -12.53 3.96 3.20
C LEU A 14 -13.89 3.91 2.51
N ILE A 15 -14.41 2.73 2.21
CA ILE A 15 -15.75 2.55 1.63
C ILE A 15 -16.83 3.03 2.61
N GLU A 16 -16.67 2.70 3.89
CA GLU A 16 -17.57 3.19 4.95
C GLU A 16 -17.50 4.72 5.06
N LEU A 17 -16.31 5.30 5.11
CA LEU A 17 -16.10 6.75 5.14
C LEU A 17 -16.76 7.44 3.95
N ALA A 18 -16.55 6.94 2.73
CA ALA A 18 -17.16 7.50 1.53
C ALA A 18 -18.70 7.45 1.58
N ARG A 19 -19.26 6.36 2.13
CA ARG A 19 -20.70 6.21 2.33
C ARG A 19 -21.23 7.21 3.34
N ASP A 20 -20.58 7.34 4.49
CA ASP A 20 -20.98 8.23 5.59
C ASP A 20 -20.90 9.70 5.17
N ARG A 21 -19.93 10.05 4.33
CA ARG A 21 -19.76 11.41 3.79
C ARG A 21 -20.60 11.68 2.53
N GLY A 22 -21.31 10.68 2.02
CA GLY A 22 -22.07 10.84 0.78
C GLY A 22 -21.20 11.08 -0.46
N ALA A 23 -19.92 10.69 -0.40
CA ALA A 23 -18.94 10.86 -1.47
C ALA A 23 -19.17 9.83 -2.59
N ARG A 24 -20.09 10.16 -3.52
CA ARG A 24 -20.56 9.26 -4.60
C ARG A 24 -20.07 9.66 -5.99
N GLY A 25 -19.18 10.64 -6.09
CA GLY A 25 -18.63 11.09 -7.38
C GLY A 25 -17.86 9.97 -8.07
N GLU A 26 -17.90 9.96 -9.40
CA GLU A 26 -17.25 8.92 -10.22
C GLU A 26 -15.74 8.78 -9.89
N ALA A 27 -15.04 9.89 -9.71
CA ALA A 27 -13.62 9.89 -9.38
C ALA A 27 -13.33 9.17 -8.05
N VAL A 28 -14.16 9.38 -7.02
CA VAL A 28 -14.03 8.68 -5.73
C VAL A 28 -14.31 7.19 -5.89
N GLN A 29 -15.35 6.83 -6.65
CA GLN A 29 -15.71 5.43 -6.89
C GLN A 29 -14.58 4.69 -7.64
N GLN A 30 -13.99 5.31 -8.66
CA GLN A 30 -12.86 4.73 -9.40
C GLN A 30 -11.64 4.53 -8.49
N ARG A 31 -11.32 5.50 -7.63
CA ARG A 31 -10.20 5.38 -6.68
C ARG A 31 -10.45 4.33 -5.59
N LEU A 32 -11.69 4.19 -5.11
CA LEU A 32 -12.06 3.10 -4.18
C LEU A 32 -11.94 1.73 -4.84
N ALA A 33 -12.37 1.59 -6.09
CA ALA A 33 -12.20 0.36 -6.85
C ALA A 33 -10.71 0.02 -7.06
N GLN A 34 -9.89 1.00 -7.42
CA GLN A 34 -8.44 0.82 -7.54
C GLN A 34 -7.80 0.43 -6.20
N ALA A 35 -8.19 1.10 -5.12
CA ALA A 35 -7.71 0.78 -3.77
C ALA A 35 -8.03 -0.66 -3.37
N TRP A 36 -9.23 -1.14 -3.71
CA TRP A 36 -9.62 -2.53 -3.47
C TRP A 36 -8.79 -3.50 -4.30
N MET A 37 -8.62 -3.23 -5.61
CA MET A 37 -7.79 -4.06 -6.49
C MET A 37 -6.33 -4.13 -6.02
N ASP A 38 -5.76 -3.01 -5.61
CA ASP A 38 -4.38 -2.94 -5.12
C ASP A 38 -4.21 -3.72 -3.80
N ALA A 39 -5.17 -3.62 -2.88
CA ALA A 39 -5.16 -4.38 -1.63
C ALA A 39 -5.27 -5.90 -1.88
N GLU A 40 -6.12 -6.32 -2.82
CA GLU A 40 -6.24 -7.72 -3.22
C GLU A 40 -5.00 -8.23 -3.95
N ALA A 41 -4.42 -7.45 -4.85
CA ALA A 41 -3.17 -7.79 -5.52
C ALA A 41 -2.05 -8.01 -4.49
N TYR A 42 -1.93 -7.10 -3.50
CA TYR A 42 -0.98 -7.25 -2.40
C TYR A 42 -1.23 -8.51 -1.58
N ARG A 43 -2.50 -8.80 -1.26
CA ARG A 43 -2.88 -10.00 -0.50
C ARG A 43 -2.49 -11.28 -1.24
N LEU A 44 -2.85 -11.38 -2.51
CA LEU A 44 -2.55 -12.56 -3.33
C LEU A 44 -1.05 -12.73 -3.53
N PHE A 45 -0.31 -11.65 -3.78
CA PHE A 45 1.14 -11.69 -3.92
C PHE A 45 1.82 -12.12 -2.62
N THR A 46 1.33 -11.64 -1.47
CA THR A 46 1.85 -12.05 -0.16
C THR A 46 1.62 -13.55 0.10
N LEU A 47 0.42 -14.06 -0.24
CA LEU A 47 0.13 -15.50 -0.11
C LEU A 47 1.04 -16.35 -1.02
N LYS A 48 1.26 -15.87 -2.25
CA LYS A 48 2.23 -16.52 -3.17
C LYS A 48 3.62 -16.55 -2.56
N GLN A 49 4.12 -15.43 -2.03
CA GLN A 49 5.46 -15.38 -1.41
C GLN A 49 5.58 -16.37 -0.24
N VAL A 50 4.57 -16.45 0.62
CA VAL A 50 4.57 -17.41 1.74
C VAL A 50 4.60 -18.85 1.23
N SER A 51 3.81 -19.17 0.21
CA SER A 51 3.81 -20.49 -0.41
C SER A 51 5.15 -20.83 -1.06
N ASP A 52 5.76 -19.88 -1.77
CA ASP A 52 7.06 -20.08 -2.41
C ASP A 52 8.18 -20.26 -1.37
N GLU A 53 8.14 -19.51 -0.27
CA GLU A 53 9.08 -19.68 0.85
C GLU A 53 9.00 -21.10 1.46
N GLN A 54 7.77 -21.57 1.74
CA GLN A 54 7.54 -22.91 2.26
C GLN A 54 8.03 -24.03 1.34
N GLN A 55 8.09 -23.76 0.03
CA GLN A 55 8.51 -24.72 -0.99
C GLN A 55 9.98 -24.51 -1.44
N GLY A 56 10.72 -23.62 -0.77
CA GLY A 56 12.10 -23.29 -1.11
C GLY A 56 12.27 -22.61 -2.48
N ARG A 57 11.23 -21.93 -2.98
CA ARG A 57 11.21 -21.25 -4.29
C ARG A 57 11.28 -19.73 -4.19
N SER A 58 11.51 -19.20 -3.00
CA SER A 58 11.58 -17.75 -2.81
C SER A 58 12.70 -17.12 -3.66
N ARG A 59 12.45 -15.94 -4.22
CA ARG A 59 13.37 -15.21 -5.07
C ARG A 59 13.94 -14.01 -4.33
N VAL A 60 15.26 -13.84 -4.44
CA VAL A 60 15.94 -12.66 -3.89
C VAL A 60 15.38 -11.40 -4.56
N GLY A 61 14.97 -10.42 -3.76
CA GLY A 61 14.41 -9.15 -4.24
C GLY A 61 12.87 -9.07 -4.20
N GLU A 62 12.14 -10.17 -4.06
CA GLU A 62 10.67 -10.13 -3.95
C GLU A 62 10.20 -9.39 -2.70
N SER A 63 10.92 -9.48 -1.59
CA SER A 63 10.62 -8.70 -0.38
C SER A 63 10.76 -7.19 -0.59
N SER A 64 11.72 -6.79 -1.42
CA SER A 64 11.92 -5.38 -1.82
C SER A 64 10.77 -4.88 -2.69
N LEU A 65 10.33 -5.70 -3.66
CA LEU A 65 9.16 -5.39 -4.48
C LEU A 65 7.90 -5.23 -3.62
N THR A 66 7.71 -6.14 -2.67
CA THR A 66 6.60 -6.08 -1.71
C THR A 66 6.65 -4.81 -0.88
N LYS A 67 7.85 -4.42 -0.41
CA LYS A 67 8.04 -3.20 0.39
C LYS A 67 7.72 -1.93 -0.40
N LEU A 68 8.16 -1.85 -1.64
CA LEU A 68 7.82 -0.75 -2.54
C LEU A 68 6.29 -0.62 -2.68
N PHE A 69 5.64 -1.73 -2.99
CA PHE A 69 4.21 -1.73 -3.24
C PHE A 69 3.39 -1.29 -2.01
N TRP A 70 3.61 -1.92 -0.83
CA TRP A 70 2.80 -1.60 0.34
C TRP A 70 3.06 -0.20 0.88
N SER A 71 4.28 0.32 0.78
CA SER A 71 4.59 1.65 1.30
C SER A 71 3.92 2.77 0.48
N GLU A 72 3.84 2.60 -0.82
CA GLU A 72 3.13 3.52 -1.70
C GLU A 72 1.60 3.33 -1.63
N LEU A 73 1.14 2.09 -1.48
CA LEU A 73 -0.28 1.81 -1.26
C LEU A 73 -0.80 2.48 0.02
N ASP A 74 -0.05 2.38 1.13
CA ASP A 74 -0.44 2.97 2.41
C ASP A 74 -0.68 4.49 2.28
N ILE A 75 0.20 5.19 1.57
CA ILE A 75 0.06 6.62 1.29
C ILE A 75 -1.20 6.88 0.46
N ARG A 76 -1.36 6.21 -0.69
CA ARG A 76 -2.52 6.42 -1.57
C ARG A 76 -3.87 6.18 -0.89
N LEU A 77 -3.94 5.19 0.03
CA LEU A 77 -5.16 4.93 0.79
C LEU A 77 -5.52 6.08 1.73
N HIS A 78 -4.53 6.68 2.38
CA HIS A 78 -4.74 7.81 3.28
C HIS A 78 -4.98 9.13 2.53
N GLU A 79 -4.32 9.36 1.40
CA GLU A 79 -4.64 10.48 0.49
C GLU A 79 -6.10 10.41 0.00
N LEU A 80 -6.60 9.22 -0.30
CA LEU A 80 -8.01 9.06 -0.66
C LEU A 80 -8.94 9.37 0.52
N ALA A 81 -8.55 9.03 1.75
CA ALA A 81 -9.32 9.42 2.93
C ALA A 81 -9.36 10.93 3.11
N ASP A 82 -8.21 11.61 2.93
CA ASP A 82 -8.12 13.07 3.05
C ASP A 82 -9.02 13.77 1.99
N ASP A 83 -9.01 13.27 0.75
CA ASP A 83 -9.90 13.80 -0.29
C ASP A 83 -11.39 13.61 0.01
N ILE A 84 -11.76 12.48 0.65
CA ILE A 84 -13.15 12.22 1.06
C ILE A 84 -13.54 13.10 2.27
N LEU A 85 -12.62 13.34 3.19
CA LEU A 85 -12.82 14.16 4.39
C LEU A 85 -12.89 15.66 4.06
N GLY A 86 -12.17 16.11 3.02
CA GLY A 86 -12.08 17.52 2.67
C GLY A 86 -11.43 18.33 3.82
N GLU A 87 -12.07 19.41 4.25
CA GLU A 87 -11.55 20.28 5.32
C GLU A 87 -11.38 19.53 6.66
N ASP A 88 -12.18 18.50 6.92
CA ASP A 88 -12.07 17.69 8.13
C ASP A 88 -10.80 16.81 8.17
N ALA A 89 -10.06 16.68 7.08
CA ALA A 89 -8.78 15.94 7.03
C ALA A 89 -7.72 16.60 7.93
N GLU A 90 -7.82 17.91 8.15
CA GLU A 90 -6.90 18.66 9.03
C GLU A 90 -7.14 18.38 10.53
N LEU A 91 -8.28 17.82 10.87
CA LEU A 91 -8.62 17.52 12.27
C LEU A 91 -7.86 16.28 12.76
N GLU A 92 -7.48 16.31 14.03
CA GLU A 92 -6.84 15.17 14.67
C GLU A 92 -7.80 13.96 14.67
N GLY A 93 -7.35 12.85 14.09
CA GLY A 93 -8.17 11.65 14.00
C GLY A 93 -7.39 10.44 13.50
N PRO A 94 -8.04 9.29 13.36
CA PRO A 94 -7.38 8.06 12.93
C PRO A 94 -6.84 8.16 11.50
N TRP A 95 -7.46 8.94 10.62
CA TRP A 95 -7.02 9.12 9.24
C TRP A 95 -5.81 10.05 9.15
N SER A 96 -5.81 11.22 9.83
CA SER A 96 -4.67 12.14 9.85
C SER A 96 -3.45 11.49 10.50
N LYS A 97 -3.60 10.75 11.61
CA LYS A 97 -2.52 9.97 12.23
C LYS A 97 -2.01 8.86 11.29
N GLY A 98 -2.92 8.18 10.61
CA GLY A 98 -2.59 7.16 9.64
C GLY A 98 -1.80 7.73 8.46
N PHE A 99 -2.20 8.87 7.92
CA PHE A 99 -1.49 9.56 6.85
C PHE A 99 -0.06 9.92 7.25
N GLN A 100 0.10 10.61 8.37
CA GLN A 100 1.43 10.97 8.89
C GLN A 100 2.33 9.75 9.06
N PHE A 101 1.79 8.65 9.59
CA PHE A 101 2.53 7.41 9.72
C PHE A 101 2.88 6.78 8.37
N SER A 102 1.98 6.82 7.39
CA SER A 102 2.20 6.25 6.05
C SER A 102 3.40 6.87 5.33
N LEU A 103 3.65 8.18 5.53
CA LEU A 103 4.78 8.90 4.94
C LEU A 103 6.15 8.35 5.38
N SER A 104 6.21 7.67 6.52
CA SER A 104 7.44 7.00 6.96
C SER A 104 7.71 5.69 6.21
N GLY A 105 6.68 5.12 5.58
CA GLY A 105 6.76 3.84 4.87
C GLY A 105 7.85 3.78 3.80
N PRO A 106 7.97 4.75 2.88
CA PRO A 106 9.03 4.82 1.88
C PRO A 106 10.44 5.00 2.46
N ILE A 107 10.56 5.39 3.72
CA ILE A 107 11.84 5.78 4.34
C ILE A 107 12.45 4.64 5.16
N TYR A 108 11.71 4.10 6.13
CA TYR A 108 12.26 3.09 7.03
C TYR A 108 12.41 1.71 6.38
N ALA A 109 13.20 0.83 7.01
CA ALA A 109 13.55 -0.50 6.50
C ALA A 109 14.17 -0.49 5.09
N GLY A 110 14.98 0.54 4.82
CA GLY A 110 15.55 0.84 3.51
C GLY A 110 14.63 1.69 2.65
N THR A 111 15.15 2.82 2.16
CA THR A 111 14.33 3.75 1.35
C THR A 111 13.84 3.09 0.07
N ASN A 112 12.78 3.63 -0.51
CA ASN A 112 12.23 3.10 -1.76
C ASN A 112 13.27 3.12 -2.89
N GLU A 113 14.19 4.09 -2.92
CA GLU A 113 15.31 4.13 -3.87
C GLU A 113 16.23 2.93 -3.70
N VAL A 114 16.63 2.61 -2.47
CA VAL A 114 17.45 1.42 -2.18
C VAL A 114 16.70 0.13 -2.56
N GLN A 115 15.40 0.06 -2.27
CA GLN A 115 14.59 -1.11 -2.64
C GLN A 115 14.49 -1.26 -4.17
N LYS A 116 14.34 -0.16 -4.92
CA LYS A 116 14.35 -0.18 -6.39
C LYS A 116 15.67 -0.71 -6.93
N ASN A 117 16.80 -0.30 -6.36
CA ASN A 117 18.11 -0.84 -6.75
C ASN A 117 18.21 -2.34 -6.50
N ILE A 118 17.72 -2.81 -5.34
CA ILE A 118 17.71 -4.25 -5.04
C ILE A 118 16.83 -5.03 -6.04
N VAL A 119 15.66 -4.50 -6.40
CA VAL A 119 14.79 -5.12 -7.43
C VAL A 119 15.50 -5.14 -8.78
N ALA A 120 16.09 -4.02 -9.18
CA ALA A 120 16.82 -3.92 -10.46
C ALA A 120 17.96 -4.95 -10.55
N GLU A 121 18.81 -4.99 -9.53
CA GLU A 121 20.01 -5.86 -9.53
C GLU A 121 19.66 -7.34 -9.29
N ARG A 122 18.83 -7.63 -8.28
CA ARG A 122 18.62 -8.99 -7.77
C ARG A 122 17.45 -9.73 -8.40
N LEU A 123 16.41 -9.00 -8.82
CA LEU A 123 15.21 -9.58 -9.41
C LEU A 123 15.24 -9.52 -10.94
N LEU A 124 15.67 -8.37 -11.50
CA LEU A 124 15.71 -8.13 -12.94
C LEU A 124 17.08 -8.43 -13.57
N GLY A 125 18.15 -8.61 -12.77
CA GLY A 125 19.49 -8.90 -13.27
C GLY A 125 20.16 -7.75 -13.99
N LEU A 126 19.75 -6.50 -13.72
CA LEU A 126 20.37 -5.33 -14.32
C LEU A 126 21.76 -5.07 -13.73
N PRO A 127 22.68 -4.46 -14.51
CA PRO A 127 24.01 -4.15 -14.02
C PRO A 127 23.95 -3.15 -12.86
N ARG A 128 24.86 -3.30 -11.91
CA ARG A 128 25.03 -2.36 -10.81
C ARG A 128 25.58 -1.05 -11.34
N ALA A 129 25.00 0.07 -10.91
CA ALA A 129 25.49 1.42 -11.22
C ALA A 129 26.74 1.74 -10.44
#